data_724c43efec8f690502eecaeebc13573e
#
_entry.id   724c43efec8f690502eecaeebc13573e
#
_cell.length_a   1.000
_cell.length_b   1.000
_cell.length_c   1.000
_cell.angle_alpha   90.00
_cell.angle_beta   90.00
_cell.angle_gamma   90.00
#
_symmetry.space_group_name_H-M   'P 1'
#
loop_
_entity.id
_entity.type
_entity.pdbx_description
1 polymer ?
#
loop_
_entity_poly.entity_id
_entity_poly.type
_entity_poly.pdbx_seq_one_letter_code
_entity_poly.pdbx_strand_id
1 'polypeptide(L)'
;ITCHILGAPPLRLTVACATALTVIACTSAAFALTSTPSSIAAATCVIATVLVSLSPWLSLRFAGLRVPQLPSAGQDFNVADIPIDNPEARASRATALLDGILIGTVACAIPAMIVLSLRGDGYTAALCAASAGAVLAHAMRHRSILALWSLWSWGMTSIAAIGLCLLFAGKNTPLLCIGALGALICTTAPLWAHHIKTLSPTTLNWLERFESLAVAATIPLAAHLLGIFSLIRGLG
;
A
#
# COMPACT_ATOMS: atom_id res chain seq x y z
N ILE A 1 22.20 8.08 18.47
CA ILE A 1 23.41 7.22 18.55
C ILE A 1 23.15 5.90 17.81
N THR A 2 22.04 5.20 18.06
CA THR A 2 21.66 3.94 17.37
C THR A 2 21.49 4.10 15.86
N CYS A 3 20.96 5.25 15.37
CA CYS A 3 20.80 5.51 13.95
C CYS A 3 22.14 5.67 13.20
N HIS A 4 23.17 6.16 13.86
CA HIS A 4 24.52 6.27 13.28
C HIS A 4 25.21 4.91 13.14
N ILE A 5 24.96 3.99 14.07
CA ILE A 5 25.54 2.64 14.05
C ILE A 5 24.95 1.80 12.91
N LEU A 6 23.67 2.01 12.58
CA LEU A 6 22.97 1.29 11.50
C LEU A 6 23.13 1.93 10.12
N GLY A 7 23.80 3.07 10.00
CA GLY A 7 24.00 3.79 8.73
C GLY A 7 22.68 4.25 8.05
N ALA A 8 21.53 4.09 8.73
CA ALA A 8 20.26 4.53 8.23
C ALA A 8 20.13 6.06 8.38
N PRO A 9 19.79 6.80 7.32
CA PRO A 9 19.55 8.22 7.47
C PRO A 9 18.40 8.43 8.45
N PRO A 10 18.57 9.30 9.48
CA PRO A 10 17.59 9.51 10.53
C PRO A 10 16.20 9.91 9.99
N LEU A 11 16.16 10.55 8.82
CA LEU A 11 14.93 10.97 8.16
C LEU A 11 13.99 9.79 7.81
N ARG A 12 14.52 8.68 7.27
CA ARG A 12 13.69 7.51 6.92
C ARG A 12 13.01 6.91 8.14
N LEU A 13 13.75 6.76 9.22
CA LEU A 13 13.23 6.17 10.45
C LEU A 13 12.20 7.08 11.13
N THR A 14 12.49 8.38 11.21
CA THR A 14 11.55 9.34 11.82
C THR A 14 10.25 9.42 11.04
N VAL A 15 10.32 9.40 9.70
CA VAL A 15 9.12 9.38 8.85
C VAL A 15 8.37 8.07 8.98
N ALA A 16 9.05 6.92 9.04
CA ALA A 16 8.39 5.63 9.25
C ALA A 16 7.64 5.58 10.59
N CYS A 17 8.26 6.04 11.68
CA CYS A 17 7.60 6.13 12.98
C CYS A 17 6.41 7.10 12.95
N ALA A 18 6.57 8.28 12.36
CA ALA A 18 5.49 9.26 12.24
C ALA A 18 4.30 8.71 11.43
N THR A 19 4.59 8.01 10.34
CA THR A 19 3.57 7.37 9.51
C THR A 19 2.85 6.25 10.25
N ALA A 20 3.58 5.39 10.93
CA ALA A 20 2.99 4.32 11.74
C ALA A 20 2.08 4.89 12.85
N LEU A 21 2.54 5.94 13.56
CA LEU A 21 1.74 6.64 14.57
C LEU A 21 0.47 7.26 13.96
N THR A 22 0.58 7.85 12.77
CA THR A 22 -0.59 8.42 12.06
C THR A 22 -1.60 7.34 11.71
N VAL A 23 -1.16 6.20 11.18
CA VAL A 23 -2.03 5.06 10.88
C VAL A 23 -2.70 4.55 12.16
N ILE A 24 -1.95 4.35 13.24
CA ILE A 24 -2.48 3.91 14.53
C ILE A 24 -3.50 4.93 15.08
N ALA A 25 -3.21 6.22 15.01
CA ALA A 25 -4.12 7.27 15.46
C ALA A 25 -5.44 7.28 14.64
N CYS A 26 -5.36 7.15 13.31
CA CYS A 26 -6.54 7.06 12.46
C CYS A 26 -7.36 5.80 12.72
N THR A 27 -6.70 4.66 12.99
CA THR A 27 -7.38 3.40 13.29
C THR A 27 -7.97 3.37 14.69
N SER A 28 -7.36 4.07 15.66
CA SER A 28 -7.94 4.23 17.00
C SER A 28 -9.24 5.04 16.99
N ALA A 29 -9.40 5.97 16.05
CA ALA A 29 -10.69 6.64 15.84
C ALA A 29 -11.77 5.67 15.32
N ALA A 30 -11.39 4.69 14.51
CA ALA A 30 -12.30 3.63 14.07
C ALA A 30 -12.71 2.69 15.24
N PHE A 31 -11.84 2.54 16.24
CA PHE A 31 -12.15 1.78 17.46
C PHE A 31 -13.36 2.35 18.23
N ALA A 32 -13.56 3.65 18.18
CA ALA A 32 -14.72 4.31 18.79
C ALA A 32 -16.06 3.89 18.13
N LEU A 33 -16.01 3.41 16.88
CA LEU A 33 -17.19 2.98 16.12
C LEU A 33 -17.43 1.47 16.24
N THR A 34 -16.38 0.68 16.45
CA THR A 34 -16.47 -0.79 16.47
C THR A 34 -15.47 -1.37 17.46
N SER A 35 -15.91 -2.34 18.27
CA SER A 35 -15.06 -2.99 19.28
C SER A 35 -14.41 -4.30 18.81
N THR A 36 -14.62 -4.70 17.55
CA THR A 36 -14.08 -5.98 17.07
C THR A 36 -12.69 -5.83 16.47
N PRO A 37 -11.71 -6.69 16.82
CA PRO A 37 -10.35 -6.60 16.29
C PRO A 37 -10.28 -6.66 14.75
N SER A 38 -11.16 -7.45 14.14
CA SER A 38 -11.24 -7.59 12.67
C SER A 38 -11.70 -6.31 11.96
N SER A 39 -12.61 -5.56 12.56
CA SER A 39 -13.06 -4.27 12.01
C SER A 39 -11.93 -3.22 12.06
N ILE A 40 -11.19 -3.18 13.17
CA ILE A 40 -10.03 -2.30 13.30
C ILE A 40 -8.96 -2.67 12.27
N ALA A 41 -8.70 -3.97 12.09
CA ALA A 41 -7.76 -4.45 11.10
C ALA A 41 -8.19 -4.10 9.66
N ALA A 42 -9.49 -4.21 9.35
CA ALA A 42 -10.03 -3.80 8.06
C ALA A 42 -9.85 -2.30 7.81
N ALA A 43 -10.14 -1.46 8.80
CA ALA A 43 -9.89 -0.01 8.72
C ALA A 43 -8.41 0.30 8.50
N THR A 44 -7.52 -0.39 9.23
CA THR A 44 -6.06 -0.25 9.06
C THR A 44 -5.64 -0.57 7.64
N CYS A 45 -6.14 -1.65 7.06
CA CYS A 45 -5.81 -2.05 5.69
C CYS A 45 -6.25 -1.01 4.66
N VAL A 46 -7.44 -0.43 4.79
CA VAL A 46 -7.90 0.62 3.87
C VAL A 46 -7.07 1.88 4.01
N ILE A 47 -6.86 2.36 5.24
CA ILE A 47 -6.05 3.55 5.50
C ILE A 47 -4.64 3.34 4.93
N ALA A 48 -4.04 2.17 5.17
CA ALA A 48 -2.74 1.82 4.65
C ALA A 48 -2.72 1.78 3.12
N THR A 49 -3.72 1.19 2.46
CA THR A 49 -3.81 1.13 1.00
C THR A 49 -3.93 2.52 0.38
N VAL A 50 -4.77 3.37 0.94
CA VAL A 50 -4.91 4.77 0.51
C VAL A 50 -3.61 5.55 0.71
N LEU A 51 -2.94 5.34 1.84
CA LEU A 51 -1.68 6.02 2.14
C LEU A 51 -0.56 5.62 1.19
N VAL A 52 -0.48 4.33 0.81
CA VAL A 52 0.46 3.85 -0.23
C VAL A 52 0.18 4.54 -1.55
N SER A 53 -1.08 4.61 -1.98
CA SER A 53 -1.46 5.28 -3.23
C SER A 53 -1.12 6.78 -3.23
N LEU A 54 -1.20 7.44 -2.08
CA LEU A 54 -0.87 8.86 -1.93
C LEU A 54 0.62 9.11 -1.67
N SER A 55 1.39 8.09 -1.34
CA SER A 55 2.79 8.23 -0.90
C SER A 55 3.71 8.93 -1.91
N PRO A 56 3.60 8.74 -3.26
CA PRO A 56 4.44 9.45 -4.21
C PRO A 56 4.15 10.97 -4.21
N TRP A 57 2.88 11.33 -4.16
CA TRP A 57 2.49 12.74 -4.10
C TRP A 57 2.93 13.40 -2.79
N LEU A 58 2.73 12.73 -1.65
CA LEU A 58 3.15 13.23 -0.34
C LEU A 58 4.67 13.43 -0.28
N SER A 59 5.45 12.46 -0.77
CA SER A 59 6.91 12.52 -0.75
C SER A 59 7.45 13.70 -1.55
N LEU A 60 6.91 13.95 -2.74
CA LEU A 60 7.27 15.10 -3.58
C LEU A 60 6.90 16.43 -2.92
N ARG A 61 5.69 16.52 -2.37
CA ARG A 61 5.20 17.72 -1.71
C ARG A 61 6.04 18.09 -0.48
N PHE A 62 6.35 17.13 0.37
CA PHE A 62 7.16 17.35 1.57
C PHE A 62 8.65 17.58 1.27
N ALA A 63 9.15 17.07 0.14
CA ALA A 63 10.50 17.39 -0.34
C ALA A 63 10.59 18.79 -0.96
N GLY A 64 9.47 19.48 -1.18
CA GLY A 64 9.42 20.78 -1.83
C GLY A 64 9.70 20.73 -3.34
N LEU A 65 9.48 19.54 -3.95
CA LEU A 65 9.54 19.37 -5.40
C LEU A 65 8.19 19.75 -6.00
N ARG A 66 8.23 20.66 -6.96
CA ARG A 66 7.06 20.99 -7.79
C ARG A 66 7.23 20.29 -9.13
N VAL A 67 6.21 19.59 -9.58
CA VAL A 67 6.18 19.06 -10.94
C VAL A 67 6.01 20.26 -11.88
N PRO A 68 6.92 20.47 -12.85
CA PRO A 68 6.78 21.54 -13.83
C PRO A 68 5.44 21.40 -14.54
N GLN A 69 4.68 22.47 -14.60
CA GLN A 69 3.46 22.47 -15.40
C GLN A 69 3.89 22.57 -16.87
N LEU A 70 3.55 21.56 -17.64
CA LEU A 70 3.72 21.63 -19.09
C LEU A 70 2.87 22.78 -19.62
N PRO A 71 3.45 23.74 -20.36
CA PRO A 71 2.68 24.82 -20.95
C PRO A 71 1.59 24.23 -21.85
N SER A 72 0.36 24.67 -21.65
CA SER A 72 -0.76 24.31 -22.54
C SER A 72 -0.58 24.99 -23.89
N ALA A 73 -1.18 24.42 -24.94
CA ALA A 73 -1.10 24.97 -26.29
C ALA A 73 -1.50 26.45 -26.32
N GLY A 74 -0.57 27.32 -26.73
CA GLY A 74 -0.73 28.78 -26.77
C GLY A 74 -0.10 29.57 -25.61
N GLN A 75 0.54 28.90 -24.64
CA GLN A 75 1.35 29.56 -23.63
C GLN A 75 2.82 29.69 -24.10
N ASP A 76 3.42 30.87 -23.81
CA ASP A 76 4.82 31.12 -24.13
C ASP A 76 5.73 30.16 -23.35
N PHE A 77 6.64 29.46 -24.03
CA PHE A 77 7.67 28.60 -23.43
C PHE A 77 8.68 29.38 -22.55
N ASN A 78 8.58 30.70 -22.54
CA ASN A 78 9.41 31.60 -21.74
C ASN A 78 8.91 31.79 -20.29
N VAL A 79 7.87 31.11 -19.85
CA VAL A 79 7.59 31.05 -18.42
C VAL A 79 8.69 30.19 -17.80
N ALA A 80 9.79 30.86 -17.49
CA ALA A 80 10.99 30.26 -16.92
C ALA A 80 10.60 29.39 -15.71
N ASP A 81 10.91 28.13 -15.81
CA ASP A 81 10.91 27.24 -14.65
C ASP A 81 11.69 27.92 -13.52
N ILE A 82 11.04 28.18 -12.40
CA ILE A 82 11.71 28.71 -11.23
C ILE A 82 12.84 27.73 -10.89
N PRO A 83 14.10 28.14 -10.97
CA PRO A 83 15.21 27.23 -10.73
C PRO A 83 15.07 26.62 -9.33
N ILE A 84 15.05 25.30 -9.29
CA ILE A 84 14.95 24.58 -8.02
C ILE A 84 16.35 24.53 -7.42
N ASP A 85 16.53 25.17 -6.26
CA ASP A 85 17.77 25.09 -5.50
C ASP A 85 18.06 23.64 -5.07
N ASN A 86 19.25 23.14 -5.40
CA ASN A 86 19.74 21.82 -5.01
C ASN A 86 18.79 20.66 -5.37
N PRO A 87 18.47 20.42 -6.66
CA PRO A 87 17.49 19.43 -7.08
C PRO A 87 17.86 18.01 -6.65
N GLU A 88 19.14 17.66 -6.62
CA GLU A 88 19.63 16.35 -6.18
C GLU A 88 19.37 16.08 -4.70
N ALA A 89 19.61 17.07 -3.85
CA ALA A 89 19.34 16.97 -2.41
C ALA A 89 17.84 16.83 -2.13
N ARG A 90 16.99 17.54 -2.89
CA ARG A 90 15.53 17.42 -2.78
C ARG A 90 15.03 16.07 -3.31
N ALA A 91 15.59 15.57 -4.39
CA ALA A 91 15.25 14.25 -4.92
C ALA A 91 15.63 13.12 -3.94
N SER A 92 16.84 13.19 -3.36
CA SER A 92 17.26 12.22 -2.35
C SER A 92 16.39 12.28 -1.08
N ARG A 93 15.94 13.49 -0.70
CA ARG A 93 14.98 13.68 0.38
C ARG A 93 13.61 13.10 0.04
N ALA A 94 13.12 13.28 -1.18
CA ALA A 94 11.86 12.72 -1.64
C ALA A 94 11.86 11.19 -1.58
N THR A 95 12.95 10.56 -2.04
CA THR A 95 13.08 9.09 -1.96
C THR A 95 13.15 8.60 -0.52
N ALA A 96 13.86 9.30 0.37
CA ALA A 96 13.92 8.96 1.78
C ALA A 96 12.55 9.10 2.48
N LEU A 97 11.78 10.12 2.13
CA LEU A 97 10.40 10.31 2.62
C LEU A 97 9.49 9.19 2.12
N LEU A 98 9.56 8.87 0.83
CA LEU A 98 8.78 7.79 0.23
C LEU A 98 9.06 6.45 0.92
N ASP A 99 10.33 6.08 1.03
CA ASP A 99 10.74 4.85 1.74
C ASP A 99 10.21 4.81 3.18
N GLY A 100 10.32 5.92 3.91
CA GLY A 100 9.82 6.04 5.28
C GLY A 100 8.30 5.86 5.38
N ILE A 101 7.54 6.53 4.50
CA ILE A 101 6.07 6.41 4.46
C ILE A 101 5.68 4.95 4.19
N LEU A 102 6.30 4.31 3.20
CA LEU A 102 5.98 2.93 2.84
C LEU A 102 6.32 1.94 3.95
N ILE A 103 7.50 2.05 4.56
CA ILE A 103 7.91 1.18 5.68
C ILE A 103 6.95 1.33 6.87
N GLY A 104 6.61 2.57 7.26
CA GLY A 104 5.70 2.82 8.37
C GLY A 104 4.29 2.29 8.12
N THR A 105 3.80 2.45 6.90
CA THR A 105 2.49 1.94 6.47
C THR A 105 2.45 0.41 6.51
N VAL A 106 3.48 -0.24 5.95
CA VAL A 106 3.58 -1.71 5.89
C VAL A 106 3.72 -2.31 7.29
N ALA A 107 4.45 -1.66 8.18
CA ALA A 107 4.58 -2.09 9.58
C ALA A 107 3.22 -2.19 10.31
N CYS A 108 2.25 -1.36 9.93
CA CYS A 108 0.87 -1.44 10.46
C CYS A 108 0.00 -2.42 9.67
N ALA A 109 0.19 -2.50 8.35
CA ALA A 109 -0.64 -3.32 7.48
C ALA A 109 -0.41 -4.83 7.69
N ILE A 110 0.83 -5.28 7.89
CA ILE A 110 1.16 -6.70 8.09
C ILE A 110 0.43 -7.29 9.31
N PRO A 111 0.49 -6.71 10.52
CA PRO A 111 -0.28 -7.20 11.67
C PRO A 111 -1.78 -7.21 11.41
N ALA A 112 -2.30 -6.19 10.73
CA ALA A 112 -3.71 -6.11 10.38
C ALA A 112 -4.15 -7.27 9.47
N MET A 113 -3.33 -7.65 8.47
CA MET A 113 -3.60 -8.81 7.62
C MET A 113 -3.64 -10.12 8.41
N ILE A 114 -2.74 -10.29 9.38
CA ILE A 114 -2.72 -11.46 10.26
C ILE A 114 -4.02 -11.52 11.09
N VAL A 115 -4.44 -10.41 11.69
CA VAL A 115 -5.70 -10.37 12.46
C VAL A 115 -6.91 -10.66 11.56
N LEU A 116 -6.94 -10.13 10.34
CA LEU A 116 -8.00 -10.40 9.38
C LEU A 116 -8.09 -11.87 9.01
N SER A 117 -6.95 -12.54 8.82
CA SER A 117 -6.91 -13.95 8.40
C SER A 117 -7.61 -14.90 9.38
N LEU A 118 -7.68 -14.54 10.66
CA LEU A 118 -8.31 -15.36 11.71
C LEU A 118 -9.84 -15.39 11.61
N ARG A 119 -10.45 -14.49 10.85
CA ARG A 119 -11.91 -14.42 10.72
C ARG A 119 -12.49 -15.52 9.83
N GLY A 120 -11.76 -15.96 8.82
CA GLY A 120 -12.15 -17.10 7.97
C GLY A 120 -13.39 -16.86 7.10
N ASP A 121 -13.77 -15.62 6.79
CA ASP A 121 -14.93 -15.30 5.95
C ASP A 121 -14.51 -14.87 4.52
N GLY A 122 -15.46 -14.95 3.56
CA GLY A 122 -15.22 -14.63 2.17
C GLY A 122 -14.94 -13.13 1.92
N TYR A 123 -15.54 -12.24 2.71
CA TYR A 123 -15.31 -10.79 2.58
C TYR A 123 -13.90 -10.40 3.03
N THR A 124 -13.41 -11.05 4.08
CA THR A 124 -12.04 -10.88 4.54
C THR A 124 -11.05 -11.38 3.50
N ALA A 125 -11.28 -12.56 2.90
CA ALA A 125 -10.45 -13.08 1.83
C ALA A 125 -10.45 -12.13 0.61
N ALA A 126 -11.61 -11.57 0.26
CA ALA A 126 -11.73 -10.60 -0.83
C ALA A 126 -10.95 -9.29 -0.52
N LEU A 127 -11.01 -8.79 0.72
CA LEU A 127 -10.24 -7.60 1.13
C LEU A 127 -8.73 -7.87 1.07
N CYS A 128 -8.28 -9.04 1.52
CA CYS A 128 -6.88 -9.44 1.41
C CYS A 128 -6.44 -9.54 -0.05
N ALA A 129 -7.29 -10.09 -0.94
CA ALA A 129 -7.01 -10.18 -2.36
C ALA A 129 -6.92 -8.81 -3.04
N ALA A 130 -7.87 -7.91 -2.75
CA ALA A 130 -7.86 -6.55 -3.26
C ALA A 130 -6.61 -5.79 -2.78
N SER A 131 -6.25 -5.91 -1.50
CA SER A 131 -5.04 -5.30 -0.94
C SER A 131 -3.77 -5.85 -1.57
N ALA A 132 -3.67 -7.18 -1.76
CA ALA A 132 -2.54 -7.82 -2.44
C ALA A 132 -2.39 -7.29 -3.87
N GLY A 133 -3.50 -7.24 -4.63
CA GLY A 133 -3.51 -6.73 -5.99
C GLY A 133 -3.06 -5.28 -6.08
N ALA A 134 -3.61 -4.41 -5.23
CA ALA A 134 -3.26 -3.00 -5.19
C ALA A 134 -1.77 -2.79 -4.88
N VAL A 135 -1.28 -3.44 -3.82
CA VAL A 135 0.08 -3.23 -3.30
C VAL A 135 1.14 -3.83 -4.23
N LEU A 136 0.90 -5.02 -4.79
CA LEU A 136 1.83 -5.64 -5.74
C LEU A 136 1.90 -4.88 -7.06
N ALA A 137 0.75 -4.38 -7.56
CA ALA A 137 0.72 -3.52 -8.74
C ALA A 137 1.51 -2.22 -8.50
N HIS A 138 1.33 -1.62 -7.32
CA HIS A 138 2.05 -0.42 -6.91
C HIS A 138 3.55 -0.67 -6.77
N ALA A 139 3.96 -1.80 -6.20
CA ALA A 139 5.36 -2.19 -6.00
C ALA A 139 6.16 -2.23 -7.31
N MET A 140 5.53 -2.65 -8.42
CA MET A 140 6.19 -2.76 -9.73
C MET A 140 6.61 -1.40 -10.31
N ARG A 141 6.09 -0.30 -9.80
CA ARG A 141 6.43 1.08 -10.24
C ARG A 141 7.59 1.69 -9.48
N HIS A 142 8.01 1.09 -8.37
CA HIS A 142 9.07 1.63 -7.53
C HIS A 142 10.45 1.13 -7.96
N ARG A 143 11.41 2.08 -8.01
CA ARG A 143 12.83 1.78 -8.27
C ARG A 143 13.64 1.60 -6.98
N SER A 144 13.14 2.09 -5.85
CA SER A 144 13.79 1.91 -4.55
C SER A 144 13.66 0.46 -4.08
N ILE A 145 14.78 -0.16 -3.74
CA ILE A 145 14.83 -1.54 -3.23
C ILE A 145 14.03 -1.65 -1.93
N LEU A 146 14.12 -0.64 -1.04
CA LEU A 146 13.40 -0.64 0.23
C LEU A 146 11.89 -0.54 0.02
N ALA A 147 11.44 0.34 -0.87
CA ALA A 147 10.03 0.48 -1.24
C ALA A 147 9.49 -0.84 -1.83
N LEU A 148 10.23 -1.43 -2.76
CA LEU A 148 9.87 -2.69 -3.39
C LEU A 148 9.70 -3.81 -2.37
N TRP A 149 10.70 -4.03 -1.51
CA TRP A 149 10.66 -5.11 -0.52
C TRP A 149 9.60 -4.90 0.56
N SER A 150 9.37 -3.66 0.99
CA SER A 150 8.31 -3.38 1.96
C SER A 150 6.92 -3.68 1.39
N LEU A 151 6.59 -3.18 0.22
CA LEU A 151 5.31 -3.43 -0.44
C LEU A 151 5.14 -4.92 -0.80
N TRP A 152 6.21 -5.54 -1.27
CA TRP A 152 6.20 -6.95 -1.59
C TRP A 152 5.94 -7.84 -0.36
N SER A 153 6.55 -7.53 0.80
CA SER A 153 6.29 -8.25 2.05
C SER A 153 4.83 -8.14 2.49
N TRP A 154 4.21 -6.97 2.33
CA TRP A 154 2.78 -6.82 2.58
C TRP A 154 1.93 -7.63 1.59
N GLY A 155 2.23 -7.56 0.29
CA GLY A 155 1.53 -8.36 -0.73
C GLY A 155 1.57 -9.86 -0.42
N MET A 156 2.76 -10.38 -0.04
CA MET A 156 2.93 -11.78 0.37
C MET A 156 2.14 -12.14 1.62
N THR A 157 2.16 -11.27 2.63
CA THR A 157 1.36 -11.48 3.84
C THR A 157 -0.14 -11.49 3.54
N SER A 158 -0.59 -10.64 2.61
CA SER A 158 -1.99 -10.63 2.17
C SER A 158 -2.39 -11.93 1.45
N ILE A 159 -1.51 -12.48 0.60
CA ILE A 159 -1.74 -13.77 -0.06
C ILE A 159 -1.76 -14.91 0.96
N ALA A 160 -0.83 -14.91 1.91
CA ALA A 160 -0.84 -15.88 3.00
C ALA A 160 -2.11 -15.78 3.85
N ALA A 161 -2.60 -14.56 4.11
CA ALA A 161 -3.85 -14.32 4.82
C ALA A 161 -5.07 -14.89 4.07
N ILE A 162 -5.10 -14.82 2.73
CA ILE A 162 -6.15 -15.48 1.93
C ILE A 162 -6.11 -16.99 2.17
N GLY A 163 -4.93 -17.61 2.10
CA GLY A 163 -4.77 -19.03 2.37
C GLY A 163 -5.28 -19.43 3.75
N LEU A 164 -4.93 -18.66 4.78
CA LEU A 164 -5.41 -18.87 6.16
C LEU A 164 -6.92 -18.70 6.27
N CYS A 165 -7.51 -17.66 5.67
CA CYS A 165 -8.96 -17.47 5.62
C CYS A 165 -9.67 -18.68 5.02
N LEU A 166 -9.15 -19.26 3.94
CA LEU A 166 -9.72 -20.42 3.27
C LEU A 166 -9.60 -21.68 4.12
N LEU A 167 -8.49 -21.86 4.85
CA LEU A 167 -8.29 -22.95 5.81
C LEU A 167 -9.29 -22.87 6.96
N PHE A 168 -9.45 -21.72 7.60
CA PHE A 168 -10.40 -21.53 8.71
C PHE A 168 -11.87 -21.63 8.25
N ALA A 169 -12.16 -21.30 6.99
CA ALA A 169 -13.48 -21.48 6.42
C ALA A 169 -13.85 -22.95 6.14
N GLY A 170 -12.94 -23.89 6.33
CA GLY A 170 -13.17 -25.32 6.07
C GLY A 170 -13.43 -25.63 4.59
N LYS A 171 -13.00 -24.74 3.67
CA LYS A 171 -13.28 -24.87 2.23
C LYS A 171 -12.15 -25.57 1.48
N ASN A 172 -12.60 -26.37 0.55
CA ASN A 172 -11.97 -27.31 -0.37
C ASN A 172 -10.47 -27.12 -0.69
N THR A 173 -9.74 -28.19 -0.54
CA THR A 173 -8.34 -28.40 -0.94
C THR A 173 -7.92 -27.84 -2.30
N PRO A 174 -8.70 -27.90 -3.43
CA PRO A 174 -8.26 -27.35 -4.70
C PRO A 174 -8.09 -25.81 -4.69
N LEU A 175 -8.92 -25.07 -3.95
CA LEU A 175 -8.78 -23.63 -3.86
C LEU A 175 -7.54 -23.20 -3.06
N LEU A 176 -7.17 -23.99 -2.04
CA LEU A 176 -5.93 -23.84 -1.30
C LEU A 176 -4.70 -24.11 -2.17
N CYS A 177 -4.75 -25.13 -3.04
CA CYS A 177 -3.68 -25.40 -3.98
C CYS A 177 -3.49 -24.25 -4.97
N ILE A 178 -4.57 -23.69 -5.51
CA ILE A 178 -4.52 -22.52 -6.41
C ILE A 178 -3.95 -21.30 -5.69
N GLY A 179 -4.39 -21.05 -4.45
CA GLY A 179 -3.85 -19.97 -3.62
C GLY A 179 -2.37 -20.13 -3.31
N ALA A 180 -1.93 -21.34 -2.97
CA ALA A 180 -0.53 -21.66 -2.72
C ALA A 180 0.33 -21.51 -3.98
N LEU A 181 -0.18 -21.92 -5.15
CA LEU A 181 0.49 -21.76 -6.43
C LEU A 181 0.63 -20.28 -6.80
N GLY A 182 -0.44 -19.49 -6.60
CA GLY A 182 -0.42 -18.05 -6.78
C GLY A 182 0.60 -17.37 -5.85
N ALA A 183 0.64 -17.77 -4.58
CA ALA A 183 1.63 -17.30 -3.62
C ALA A 183 3.06 -17.64 -4.07
N LEU A 184 3.29 -18.85 -4.56
CA LEU A 184 4.61 -19.29 -5.07
C LEU A 184 5.03 -18.45 -6.29
N ILE A 185 4.14 -18.21 -7.24
CA ILE A 185 4.40 -17.37 -8.41
C ILE A 185 4.74 -15.95 -7.98
N CYS A 186 3.96 -15.38 -7.05
CA CYS A 186 4.21 -14.05 -6.52
C CYS A 186 5.52 -13.98 -5.73
N THR A 187 5.91 -15.02 -4.98
CA THR A 187 7.20 -15.03 -4.25
C THR A 187 8.40 -15.04 -5.20
N THR A 188 8.24 -15.59 -6.38
CA THR A 188 9.30 -15.58 -7.40
C THR A 188 9.30 -14.33 -8.27
N ALA A 189 8.22 -13.51 -8.23
CA ALA A 189 8.08 -12.31 -9.06
C ALA A 189 9.27 -11.32 -9.01
N PRO A 190 9.90 -11.01 -7.86
CA PRO A 190 11.08 -10.14 -7.81
C PRO A 190 12.28 -10.68 -8.56
N LEU A 191 12.42 -12.02 -8.64
CA LEU A 191 13.50 -12.68 -9.37
C LEU A 191 13.33 -12.52 -10.89
N TRP A 192 12.07 -12.45 -11.35
CA TRP A 192 11.72 -12.30 -12.76
C TRP A 192 11.65 -10.84 -13.19
N ALA A 193 11.27 -9.93 -12.27
CA ALA A 193 11.16 -8.52 -12.54
C ALA A 193 12.47 -7.90 -13.08
N HIS A 194 13.62 -8.44 -12.68
CA HIS A 194 14.92 -8.01 -13.18
C HIS A 194 15.12 -8.31 -14.68
N HIS A 195 14.45 -9.31 -15.22
CA HIS A 195 14.52 -9.69 -16.63
C HIS A 195 13.53 -8.91 -17.51
N ILE A 196 12.52 -8.26 -16.90
CA ILE A 196 11.55 -7.43 -17.62
C ILE A 196 12.12 -6.02 -17.77
N LYS A 197 12.97 -5.86 -18.78
CA LYS A 197 13.75 -4.62 -18.99
C LYS A 197 12.91 -3.39 -19.34
N THR A 198 11.75 -3.54 -19.94
CA THR A 198 10.86 -2.43 -20.29
C THR A 198 9.42 -2.90 -20.38
N LEU A 199 8.57 -2.42 -19.47
CA LEU A 199 7.13 -2.58 -19.63
C LEU A 199 6.65 -1.67 -20.76
N SER A 200 5.81 -2.18 -21.66
CA SER A 200 5.21 -1.34 -22.70
C SER A 200 4.29 -0.28 -22.04
N PRO A 201 4.13 0.89 -22.66
CA PRO A 201 3.22 1.93 -22.13
C PRO A 201 1.79 1.43 -21.92
N THR A 202 1.35 0.52 -22.78
CA THR A 202 0.03 -0.11 -22.67
C THR A 202 -0.07 -0.97 -21.40
N THR A 203 0.96 -1.73 -21.07
CA THR A 203 1.00 -2.56 -19.84
C THR A 203 0.97 -1.69 -18.59
N LEU A 204 1.68 -0.55 -18.59
CA LEU A 204 1.65 0.40 -17.48
C LEU A 204 0.25 0.98 -17.26
N ASN A 205 -0.46 1.36 -18.32
CA ASN A 205 -1.82 1.87 -18.24
C ASN A 205 -2.81 0.80 -17.69
N TRP A 206 -2.64 -0.46 -18.09
CA TRP A 206 -3.44 -1.55 -17.53
C TRP A 206 -3.15 -1.80 -16.06
N LEU A 207 -1.88 -1.71 -15.67
CA LEU A 207 -1.46 -1.86 -14.28
C LEU A 207 -2.05 -0.75 -13.38
N GLU A 208 -2.06 0.49 -13.85
CA GLU A 208 -2.67 1.63 -13.16
C GLU A 208 -4.18 1.49 -12.99
N ARG A 209 -4.87 1.02 -14.05
CA ARG A 209 -6.31 0.75 -13.98
C ARG A 209 -6.62 -0.38 -13.00
N PHE A 210 -5.84 -1.45 -13.05
CA PHE A 210 -5.99 -2.58 -12.13
C PHE A 210 -5.74 -2.14 -10.68
N GLU A 211 -4.69 -1.39 -10.41
CA GLU A 211 -4.41 -0.82 -9.09
C GLU A 211 -5.57 0.05 -8.60
N SER A 212 -6.05 0.97 -9.43
CA SER A 212 -7.17 1.86 -9.09
C SER A 212 -8.45 1.07 -8.77
N LEU A 213 -8.73 0.02 -9.54
CA LEU A 213 -9.86 -0.86 -9.28
C LEU A 213 -9.69 -1.62 -7.97
N ALA A 214 -8.49 -2.16 -7.72
CA ALA A 214 -8.19 -2.89 -6.50
C ALA A 214 -8.31 -1.98 -5.26
N VAL A 215 -7.78 -0.77 -5.32
CA VAL A 215 -7.93 0.25 -4.25
C VAL A 215 -9.41 0.58 -4.04
N ALA A 216 -10.17 0.84 -5.11
CA ALA A 216 -11.59 1.14 -5.02
C ALA A 216 -12.38 -0.01 -4.38
N ALA A 217 -12.02 -1.26 -4.65
CA ALA A 217 -12.67 -2.43 -4.08
C ALA A 217 -12.40 -2.59 -2.57
N THR A 218 -11.27 -2.10 -2.04
CA THR A 218 -10.99 -2.20 -0.60
C THR A 218 -11.97 -1.41 0.25
N ILE A 219 -12.49 -0.28 -0.25
CA ILE A 219 -13.38 0.61 0.51
C ILE A 219 -14.73 -0.06 0.85
N PRO A 220 -15.52 -0.58 -0.12
CA PRO A 220 -16.79 -1.22 0.19
C PRO A 220 -16.61 -2.53 0.98
N LEU A 221 -15.53 -3.29 0.74
CA LEU A 221 -15.24 -4.50 1.50
C LEU A 221 -14.96 -4.19 2.96
N ALA A 222 -14.18 -3.16 3.25
CA ALA A 222 -13.92 -2.74 4.62
C ALA A 222 -15.17 -2.11 5.26
N ALA A 223 -15.97 -1.34 4.54
CA ALA A 223 -17.24 -0.81 5.03
C ALA A 223 -18.19 -1.93 5.47
N HIS A 224 -18.19 -3.05 4.73
CA HIS A 224 -18.92 -4.24 5.13
C HIS A 224 -18.38 -4.85 6.44
N LEU A 225 -17.06 -5.03 6.54
CA LEU A 225 -16.39 -5.58 7.71
C LEU A 225 -16.49 -4.68 8.96
N LEU A 226 -16.61 -3.37 8.76
CA LEU A 226 -16.87 -2.36 9.79
C LEU A 226 -18.34 -2.38 10.27
N GLY A 227 -19.22 -3.10 9.57
CA GLY A 227 -20.65 -3.13 9.92
C GLY A 227 -21.42 -1.85 9.54
N ILE A 228 -20.83 -0.98 8.68
CA ILE A 228 -21.47 0.29 8.28
C ILE A 228 -22.83 0.03 7.60
N PHE A 229 -22.90 -1.00 6.77
CA PHE A 229 -24.17 -1.36 6.09
C PHE A 229 -25.26 -1.86 7.05
N SER A 230 -24.87 -2.55 8.14
CA SER A 230 -25.84 -2.96 9.19
C SER A 230 -26.29 -1.77 10.01
N LEU A 231 -25.42 -0.82 10.29
CA LEU A 231 -25.74 0.41 11.01
C LEU A 231 -26.71 1.29 10.21
N ILE A 232 -26.50 1.46 8.91
CA ILE A 232 -27.41 2.20 8.02
C ILE A 232 -28.78 1.52 7.94
N ARG A 233 -28.80 0.19 7.85
CA ARG A 233 -30.05 -0.59 7.80
C ARG A 233 -30.84 -0.56 9.10
N GLY A 234 -30.17 -0.36 10.23
CA GLY A 234 -30.79 -0.22 11.55
C GLY A 234 -31.31 1.18 11.87
N LEU A 235 -31.00 2.19 11.02
CA LEU A 235 -31.46 3.57 11.15
C LEU A 235 -32.73 3.88 10.32
N GLY A 236 -33.19 2.98 9.48
CA GLY A 236 -34.42 3.05 8.67
C GLY A 236 -35.43 2.02 9.07
#